data_24900a35a560964c13873f747ccae09a
#
_entry.id   24900a35a560964c13873f747ccae09a
#
_cell.length_a   1.000
_cell.length_b   1.000
_cell.length_c   1.000
_cell.angle_alpha   90.00
_cell.angle_beta   90.00
_cell.angle_gamma   90.00
#
_symmetry.space_group_name_H-M   'P 1'
#
loop_
_entity.id
_entity.type
_entity.pdbx_description
1 polymer ?
#
loop_
_entity_poly.entity_id
_entity_poly.type
_entity_poly.pdbx_seq_one_letter_code
_entity_poly.pdbx_strand_id
1 'polypeptide(L)'
;VGEDKDWLDATEALRLAAEKQKLELVLDPGGAAFYGPKVSVQARDAIGRTWQMSTIQVDFQLPQRFDLGYAASDGSSKAPVMIHRALFGSIERFFGVLTEHYAGAFPPWLAPVQVRAIPVADSFIPYLSDVVKEFKKAGIRVDIDSSDDRMQKKVRNAQLEKIPFMMIAGDEDVAVKAVSFRYRNGEQKNQIPIKDAIAEVIAIVKDRKQI
;
A
#
# COMPACT_ATOMS: atom_id res chain seq x y z
N VAL A 1 21.56 -25.25 -14.19
CA VAL A 1 21.00 -26.62 -14.20
C VAL A 1 19.95 -26.67 -15.31
N GLY A 2 19.79 -27.79 -16.01
CA GLY A 2 18.91 -27.97 -17.16
C GLY A 2 19.65 -27.92 -18.48
N GLU A 3 18.91 -28.08 -19.59
CA GLU A 3 19.47 -28.04 -20.94
C GLU A 3 19.59 -26.60 -21.45
N ASP A 4 20.62 -26.33 -22.25
CA ASP A 4 20.84 -24.99 -22.83
C ASP A 4 19.63 -24.50 -23.63
N LYS A 5 18.93 -25.42 -24.28
CA LYS A 5 17.71 -25.09 -25.02
C LYS A 5 16.62 -24.52 -24.15
N ASP A 6 16.35 -25.09 -22.96
CA ASP A 6 15.34 -24.62 -22.02
C ASP A 6 15.66 -23.21 -21.55
N TRP A 7 16.95 -22.92 -21.31
CA TRP A 7 17.42 -21.60 -20.93
C TRP A 7 17.20 -20.56 -22.05
N LEU A 8 17.51 -20.94 -23.29
CA LEU A 8 17.30 -20.04 -24.44
C LEU A 8 15.82 -19.77 -24.66
N ASP A 9 14.98 -20.78 -24.67
CA ASP A 9 13.53 -20.66 -24.89
C ASP A 9 12.87 -19.84 -23.78
N ALA A 10 13.22 -20.08 -22.51
CA ALA A 10 12.69 -19.34 -21.38
C ALA A 10 13.16 -17.87 -21.34
N THR A 11 14.43 -17.61 -21.69
CA THR A 11 14.96 -16.24 -21.78
C THR A 11 14.27 -15.47 -22.89
N GLU A 12 14.07 -16.06 -24.06
CA GLU A 12 13.39 -15.45 -25.18
C GLU A 12 11.91 -15.17 -24.85
N ALA A 13 11.23 -16.10 -24.18
CA ALA A 13 9.85 -15.90 -23.73
C ALA A 13 9.71 -14.69 -22.78
N LEU A 14 10.64 -14.50 -21.83
CA LEU A 14 10.68 -13.34 -20.95
C LEU A 14 10.97 -12.04 -21.73
N ARG A 15 11.90 -12.08 -22.68
CA ARG A 15 12.23 -10.92 -23.53
C ARG A 15 11.01 -10.47 -24.33
N LEU A 16 10.34 -11.39 -25.02
CA LEU A 16 9.14 -11.11 -25.80
C LEU A 16 7.97 -10.58 -24.92
N ALA A 17 7.80 -11.16 -23.73
CA ALA A 17 6.79 -10.69 -22.79
C ALA A 17 7.03 -9.24 -22.35
N ALA A 18 8.28 -8.88 -22.06
CA ALA A 18 8.66 -7.52 -21.69
C ALA A 18 8.48 -6.53 -22.86
N GLU A 19 8.89 -6.89 -24.06
CA GLU A 19 8.72 -6.08 -25.27
C GLU A 19 7.23 -5.80 -25.57
N LYS A 20 6.39 -6.82 -25.42
CA LYS A 20 4.92 -6.66 -25.57
C LYS A 20 4.35 -5.63 -24.61
N GLN A 21 4.96 -5.49 -23.42
CA GLN A 21 4.59 -4.48 -22.42
C GLN A 21 5.35 -3.15 -22.61
N LYS A 22 6.19 -3.04 -23.66
CA LYS A 22 7.02 -1.85 -23.95
C LYS A 22 7.95 -1.50 -22.78
N LEU A 23 8.49 -2.50 -22.11
CA LEU A 23 9.45 -2.32 -21.03
C LEU A 23 10.87 -2.27 -21.60
N GLU A 24 11.66 -1.34 -21.11
CA GLU A 24 13.09 -1.27 -21.41
C GLU A 24 13.82 -2.34 -20.56
N LEU A 25 14.58 -3.19 -21.22
CA LEU A 25 15.33 -4.27 -20.58
C LEU A 25 16.82 -3.93 -20.55
N VAL A 26 17.44 -4.14 -19.40
CA VAL A 26 18.89 -4.14 -19.23
C VAL A 26 19.33 -5.57 -18.95
N LEU A 27 20.27 -6.08 -19.73
CA LEU A 27 20.82 -7.40 -19.52
C LEU A 27 21.66 -7.45 -18.23
N ASP A 28 21.41 -8.48 -17.41
CA ASP A 28 22.11 -8.74 -16.16
C ASP A 28 22.73 -10.16 -16.20
N PRO A 29 23.89 -10.34 -16.86
CA PRO A 29 24.55 -11.62 -16.95
C PRO A 29 24.93 -12.14 -15.56
N GLY A 30 24.51 -13.38 -15.24
CA GLY A 30 24.73 -13.98 -13.92
C GLY A 30 23.67 -13.64 -12.88
N GLY A 31 22.71 -12.76 -13.19
CA GLY A 31 21.60 -12.41 -12.30
C GLY A 31 20.48 -13.44 -12.21
N ALA A 32 20.49 -14.49 -13.03
CA ALA A 32 19.48 -15.54 -13.06
C ALA A 32 19.48 -16.40 -11.78
N ALA A 33 18.35 -17.09 -11.53
CA ALA A 33 18.30 -18.14 -10.52
C ALA A 33 18.92 -19.44 -11.10
N PHE A 34 19.33 -20.38 -10.25
CA PHE A 34 19.92 -21.64 -10.70
C PHE A 34 18.93 -22.51 -11.50
N TYR A 35 17.64 -22.28 -11.35
CA TYR A 35 16.55 -23.03 -11.96
C TYR A 35 15.94 -22.38 -13.20
N GLY A 36 16.36 -21.16 -13.56
CA GLY A 36 15.87 -20.50 -14.74
C GLY A 36 16.11 -18.99 -14.78
N PRO A 37 15.85 -18.35 -15.94
CA PRO A 37 16.01 -16.93 -16.14
C PRO A 37 14.94 -16.11 -15.41
N LYS A 38 15.23 -14.84 -15.15
CA LYS A 38 14.32 -13.92 -14.47
C LYS A 38 14.34 -12.52 -15.06
N VAL A 39 13.22 -11.82 -14.91
CA VAL A 39 13.13 -10.39 -15.04
C VAL A 39 13.00 -9.79 -13.63
N SER A 40 13.82 -8.79 -13.31
CA SER A 40 13.78 -8.07 -12.05
C SER A 40 13.50 -6.59 -12.28
N VAL A 41 12.63 -6.01 -11.44
CA VAL A 41 12.41 -4.56 -11.42
C VAL A 41 13.28 -3.96 -10.33
N GLN A 42 14.13 -3.02 -10.71
CA GLN A 42 14.97 -2.25 -9.80
C GLN A 42 14.35 -0.86 -9.59
N ALA A 43 14.23 -0.44 -8.34
CA ALA A 43 13.81 0.91 -7.99
C ALA A 43 14.95 1.65 -7.30
N ARG A 44 15.15 2.92 -7.66
CA ARG A 44 16.16 3.78 -7.01
C ARG A 44 15.45 4.73 -6.06
N ASP A 45 15.93 4.80 -4.82
CA ASP A 45 15.42 5.75 -3.83
C ASP A 45 16.04 7.15 -3.99
N ALA A 46 15.54 8.11 -3.19
CA ALA A 46 15.94 9.51 -3.27
C ALA A 46 17.44 9.76 -2.94
N ILE A 47 18.09 8.84 -2.23
CA ILE A 47 19.53 8.93 -1.91
C ILE A 47 20.40 8.03 -2.80
N GLY A 48 19.81 7.48 -3.88
CA GLY A 48 20.52 6.75 -4.92
C GLY A 48 20.74 5.25 -4.65
N ARG A 49 20.22 4.68 -3.57
CA ARG A 49 20.27 3.23 -3.31
C ARG A 49 19.34 2.49 -4.27
N THR A 50 19.79 1.37 -4.81
CA THR A 50 18.98 0.52 -5.70
C THR A 50 18.37 -0.65 -4.92
N TRP A 51 17.10 -0.86 -5.11
CA TRP A 51 16.30 -1.90 -4.44
C TRP A 51 15.66 -2.81 -5.48
N GLN A 52 15.91 -4.12 -5.36
CA GLN A 52 15.17 -5.10 -6.15
C GLN A 52 13.76 -5.23 -5.55
N MET A 53 12.76 -4.95 -6.35
CA MET A 53 11.35 -4.93 -5.95
C MET A 53 10.63 -6.18 -6.50
N SER A 54 10.21 -6.15 -7.75
CA SER A 54 9.44 -7.22 -8.35
C SER A 54 10.34 -8.19 -9.12
N THR A 55 9.94 -9.45 -9.15
CA THR A 55 10.58 -10.47 -9.99
C THR A 55 9.54 -11.33 -10.69
N ILE A 56 9.87 -11.79 -11.90
CA ILE A 56 9.21 -12.88 -12.58
C ILE A 56 10.31 -13.86 -12.97
N GLN A 57 10.18 -15.12 -12.55
CA GLN A 57 11.18 -16.15 -12.74
C GLN A 57 10.53 -17.35 -13.42
N VAL A 58 11.11 -17.82 -14.51
CA VAL A 58 10.67 -19.05 -15.18
C VAL A 58 11.45 -20.22 -14.62
N ASP A 59 10.76 -21.26 -14.21
CA ASP A 59 11.33 -22.45 -13.59
C ASP A 59 10.84 -23.70 -14.32
N PHE A 60 11.75 -24.34 -14.99
CA PHE A 60 11.53 -25.60 -15.69
C PHE A 60 12.19 -26.81 -14.98
N GLN A 61 12.84 -26.58 -13.82
CA GLN A 61 13.59 -27.59 -13.07
C GLN A 61 12.79 -28.19 -11.91
N LEU A 62 12.17 -27.35 -11.08
CA LEU A 62 11.40 -27.82 -9.91
C LEU A 62 10.22 -28.71 -10.30
N PRO A 63 9.44 -28.38 -11.36
CA PRO A 63 8.38 -29.31 -11.81
C PRO A 63 8.91 -30.73 -12.14
N GLN A 64 10.05 -30.84 -12.77
CA GLN A 64 10.67 -32.15 -13.05
C GLN A 64 11.15 -32.84 -11.78
N ARG A 65 11.77 -32.11 -10.85
CA ARG A 65 12.25 -32.64 -9.57
C ARG A 65 11.14 -33.14 -8.65
N PHE A 66 9.97 -32.51 -8.74
CA PHE A 66 8.77 -32.91 -7.98
C PHE A 66 7.89 -33.90 -8.74
N ASP A 67 8.35 -34.39 -9.91
CA ASP A 67 7.60 -35.31 -10.78
C ASP A 67 6.18 -34.80 -11.08
N LEU A 68 6.07 -33.50 -11.35
CA LEU A 68 4.79 -32.89 -11.70
C LEU A 68 4.46 -33.17 -13.17
N GLY A 69 3.21 -33.59 -13.40
CA GLY A 69 2.74 -33.87 -14.73
C GLY A 69 1.31 -33.36 -14.97
N TYR A 70 1.00 -33.04 -16.21
CA TYR A 70 -0.36 -32.75 -16.65
C TYR A 70 -0.70 -33.53 -17.92
N ALA A 71 -1.97 -33.88 -18.10
CA ALA A 71 -2.45 -34.48 -19.34
C ALA A 71 -2.54 -33.42 -20.43
N ALA A 72 -1.70 -33.55 -21.45
CA ALA A 72 -1.72 -32.66 -22.61
C ALA A 72 -2.87 -33.01 -23.56
N SER A 73 -3.19 -32.11 -24.50
CA SER A 73 -4.29 -32.27 -25.47
C SER A 73 -4.12 -33.49 -26.39
N ASP A 74 -2.88 -33.98 -26.55
CA ASP A 74 -2.53 -35.18 -27.30
C ASP A 74 -2.62 -36.48 -26.49
N GLY A 75 -3.07 -36.38 -25.20
CA GLY A 75 -3.17 -37.51 -24.27
C GLY A 75 -1.85 -37.91 -23.60
N SER A 76 -0.73 -37.26 -23.93
CA SER A 76 0.56 -37.51 -23.27
C SER A 76 0.64 -36.80 -21.91
N SER A 77 1.49 -37.32 -21.01
CA SER A 77 1.88 -36.64 -19.80
C SER A 77 3.07 -35.71 -20.06
N LYS A 78 2.96 -34.45 -19.70
CA LYS A 78 4.03 -33.43 -19.85
C LYS A 78 4.31 -32.74 -18.53
N ALA A 79 5.59 -32.38 -18.29
CA ALA A 79 5.95 -31.55 -17.15
C ALA A 79 5.48 -30.10 -17.36
N PRO A 80 4.86 -29.46 -16.37
CA PRO A 80 4.50 -28.05 -16.45
C PRO A 80 5.74 -27.16 -16.35
N VAL A 81 5.62 -25.90 -16.75
CA VAL A 81 6.56 -24.82 -16.43
C VAL A 81 6.01 -24.03 -15.25
N MET A 82 6.82 -23.78 -14.24
CA MET A 82 6.44 -23.00 -13.07
C MET A 82 6.91 -21.54 -13.24
N ILE A 83 6.08 -20.62 -12.83
CA ILE A 83 6.41 -19.20 -12.81
C ILE A 83 6.35 -18.70 -11.38
N HIS A 84 7.50 -18.26 -10.86
CA HIS A 84 7.57 -17.60 -9.55
C HIS A 84 7.44 -16.10 -9.74
N ARG A 85 6.63 -15.46 -8.91
CA ARG A 85 6.44 -14.03 -8.95
C ARG A 85 6.46 -13.41 -7.57
N ALA A 86 7.29 -12.39 -7.39
CA ALA A 86 7.25 -11.49 -6.26
C ALA A 86 6.82 -10.09 -6.74
N LEU A 87 5.95 -9.41 -5.97
CA LEU A 87 5.51 -8.04 -6.28
C LEU A 87 6.42 -6.98 -5.65
N PHE A 88 6.86 -7.22 -4.42
CA PHE A 88 7.60 -6.24 -3.61
C PHE A 88 8.96 -6.75 -3.14
N GLY A 89 9.40 -7.91 -3.61
CA GLY A 89 10.56 -8.62 -3.06
C GLY A 89 10.26 -9.12 -1.63
N SER A 90 10.91 -8.57 -0.61
CA SER A 90 10.56 -8.76 0.80
C SER A 90 9.58 -7.68 1.24
N ILE A 91 8.49 -8.08 1.90
CA ILE A 91 7.48 -7.13 2.37
C ILE A 91 8.04 -6.21 3.47
N GLU A 92 8.94 -6.72 4.30
CA GLU A 92 9.61 -5.97 5.35
C GLU A 92 10.52 -4.90 4.76
N ARG A 93 11.29 -5.25 3.73
CA ARG A 93 12.13 -4.29 3.00
C ARG A 93 11.28 -3.23 2.31
N PHE A 94 10.23 -3.63 1.63
CA PHE A 94 9.31 -2.70 0.98
C PHE A 94 8.70 -1.73 1.99
N PHE A 95 8.23 -2.24 3.14
CA PHE A 95 7.68 -1.41 4.21
C PHE A 95 8.71 -0.42 4.75
N GLY A 96 9.95 -0.86 4.98
CA GLY A 96 11.04 0.00 5.43
C GLY A 96 11.34 1.14 4.44
N VAL A 97 11.50 0.80 3.16
CA VAL A 97 11.75 1.79 2.08
C VAL A 97 10.58 2.76 1.94
N LEU A 98 9.34 2.26 2.02
CA LEU A 98 8.13 3.08 1.94
C LEU A 98 8.04 4.06 3.12
N THR A 99 8.37 3.59 4.33
CA THR A 99 8.39 4.43 5.55
C THR A 99 9.45 5.52 5.45
N GLU A 100 10.64 5.21 4.95
CA GLU A 100 11.69 6.20 4.69
C GLU A 100 11.26 7.22 3.63
N HIS A 101 10.67 6.75 2.52
CA HIS A 101 10.22 7.61 1.43
C HIS A 101 9.24 8.68 1.89
N TYR A 102 8.27 8.30 2.71
CA TYR A 102 7.28 9.23 3.27
C TYR A 102 7.72 9.88 4.60
N ALA A 103 8.89 9.53 5.12
CA ALA A 103 9.32 9.90 6.47
C ALA A 103 8.22 9.60 7.53
N GLY A 104 7.47 8.52 7.35
CA GLY A 104 6.31 8.13 8.16
C GLY A 104 5.02 8.93 7.90
N ALA A 105 5.06 10.01 7.10
CA ALA A 105 3.88 10.80 6.77
C ALA A 105 3.13 10.21 5.57
N PHE A 106 2.61 9.01 5.73
CA PHE A 106 1.90 8.31 4.66
C PHE A 106 0.73 9.14 4.09
N PRO A 107 0.51 9.07 2.77
CA PRO A 107 -0.72 9.63 2.19
C PRO A 107 -1.95 8.92 2.77
N PRO A 108 -3.13 9.57 2.80
CA PRO A 108 -4.31 9.02 3.46
C PRO A 108 -4.70 7.61 3.04
N TRP A 109 -4.51 7.23 1.76
CA TRP A 109 -4.84 5.89 1.28
C TRP A 109 -3.95 4.78 1.88
N LEU A 110 -2.70 5.10 2.29
CA LEU A 110 -1.76 4.18 2.95
C LEU A 110 -1.75 4.30 4.46
N ALA A 111 -2.20 5.43 5.03
CA ALA A 111 -2.13 5.67 6.47
C ALA A 111 -2.90 4.61 7.27
N PRO A 112 -2.30 3.96 8.29
CA PRO A 112 -2.99 2.97 9.14
C PRO A 112 -4.23 3.55 9.82
N VAL A 113 -4.13 4.79 10.32
CA VAL A 113 -5.25 5.62 10.80
C VAL A 113 -5.37 6.80 9.85
N GLN A 114 -6.50 6.92 9.17
CA GLN A 114 -6.76 8.00 8.23
C GLN A 114 -7.31 9.24 8.94
N VAL A 115 -8.19 9.01 9.89
CA VAL A 115 -8.86 10.07 10.66
C VAL A 115 -8.74 9.75 12.14
N ARG A 116 -8.31 10.70 12.95
CA ARG A 116 -8.41 10.63 14.41
C ARG A 116 -9.45 11.62 14.91
N ALA A 117 -10.47 11.09 15.57
CA ALA A 117 -11.49 11.91 16.24
C ALA A 117 -10.93 12.42 17.56
N ILE A 118 -11.02 13.73 17.78
CA ILE A 118 -10.49 14.43 18.96
C ILE A 118 -11.62 15.24 19.59
N PRO A 119 -12.18 14.82 20.73
CA PRO A 119 -13.19 15.59 21.44
C PRO A 119 -12.54 16.83 22.10
N VAL A 120 -13.22 17.97 22.02
CA VAL A 120 -12.81 19.21 22.73
C VAL A 120 -12.90 19.01 24.25
N ALA A 121 -13.92 18.25 24.71
CA ALA A 121 -14.12 17.81 26.08
C ALA A 121 -14.76 16.41 26.08
N ASP A 122 -14.70 15.70 27.18
CA ASP A 122 -15.21 14.33 27.32
C ASP A 122 -16.72 14.22 27.05
N SER A 123 -17.48 15.29 27.31
CA SER A 123 -18.90 15.37 26.96
C SER A 123 -19.21 15.16 25.47
N PHE A 124 -18.23 15.35 24.58
CA PHE A 124 -18.39 15.16 23.13
C PHE A 124 -18.00 13.77 22.63
N ILE A 125 -17.47 12.90 23.52
CA ILE A 125 -17.11 11.53 23.17
C ILE A 125 -18.30 10.73 22.62
N PRO A 126 -19.51 10.78 23.21
CA PRO A 126 -20.66 10.08 22.66
C PRO A 126 -21.00 10.51 21.23
N TYR A 127 -21.03 11.82 20.96
CA TYR A 127 -21.28 12.36 19.62
C TYR A 127 -20.24 11.86 18.61
N LEU A 128 -18.96 12.05 18.92
CA LEU A 128 -17.87 11.60 18.04
C LEU A 128 -17.85 10.08 17.86
N SER A 129 -18.26 9.31 18.88
CA SER A 129 -18.36 7.85 18.75
C SER A 129 -19.38 7.43 17.70
N ASP A 130 -20.52 8.15 17.59
CA ASP A 130 -21.51 7.90 16.57
C ASP A 130 -21.01 8.31 15.18
N VAL A 131 -20.35 9.48 15.06
CA VAL A 131 -19.71 9.91 13.83
C VAL A 131 -18.65 8.90 13.37
N VAL A 132 -17.81 8.42 14.27
CA VAL A 132 -16.78 7.38 13.99
C VAL A 132 -17.41 6.11 13.44
N LYS A 133 -18.59 5.70 13.93
CA LYS A 133 -19.32 4.55 13.38
C LYS A 133 -19.72 4.78 11.91
N GLU A 134 -20.15 6.01 11.57
CA GLU A 134 -20.49 6.34 10.17
C GLU A 134 -19.26 6.31 9.25
N PHE A 135 -18.13 6.87 9.70
CA PHE A 135 -16.87 6.80 8.99
C PHE A 135 -16.41 5.34 8.76
N LYS A 136 -16.49 4.50 9.81
CA LYS A 136 -16.15 3.07 9.69
C LYS A 136 -17.06 2.34 8.70
N LYS A 137 -18.37 2.61 8.70
CA LYS A 137 -19.30 2.05 7.72
C LYS A 137 -18.96 2.44 6.29
N ALA A 138 -18.39 3.63 6.09
CA ALA A 138 -17.91 4.10 4.81
C ALA A 138 -16.53 3.54 4.40
N GLY A 139 -15.95 2.62 5.21
CA GLY A 139 -14.67 1.98 4.93
C GLY A 139 -13.44 2.82 5.30
N ILE A 140 -13.60 3.89 6.06
CA ILE A 140 -12.51 4.76 6.52
C ILE A 140 -11.90 4.19 7.80
N ARG A 141 -10.56 4.12 7.87
CA ARG A 141 -9.82 3.73 9.06
C ARG A 141 -9.77 4.91 10.03
N VAL A 142 -10.63 4.89 11.01
CA VAL A 142 -10.84 5.96 11.98
C VAL A 142 -10.80 5.44 13.40
N ASP A 143 -10.16 6.20 14.27
CA ASP A 143 -10.16 5.99 15.72
C ASP A 143 -10.59 7.26 16.47
N ILE A 144 -10.72 7.16 17.80
CA ILE A 144 -11.05 8.25 18.69
C ILE A 144 -10.04 8.31 19.84
N ASP A 145 -9.50 9.48 20.08
CA ASP A 145 -8.64 9.73 21.25
C ASP A 145 -9.51 10.05 22.47
N SER A 146 -9.77 9.03 23.27
CA SER A 146 -10.53 9.10 24.52
C SER A 146 -9.64 9.23 25.76
N SER A 147 -8.36 9.59 25.60
CA SER A 147 -7.47 9.84 26.75
C SER A 147 -7.93 11.05 27.58
N ASP A 148 -7.48 11.14 28.83
CA ASP A 148 -7.75 12.28 29.74
C ASP A 148 -6.92 13.52 29.39
N ASP A 149 -6.19 13.49 28.29
CA ASP A 149 -5.36 14.60 27.85
C ASP A 149 -6.20 15.79 27.34
N ARG A 150 -5.69 17.00 27.54
CA ARG A 150 -6.32 18.22 26.97
C ARG A 150 -6.27 18.18 25.44
N MET A 151 -7.26 18.74 24.78
CA MET A 151 -7.41 18.76 23.32
C MET A 151 -6.10 19.13 22.60
N GLN A 152 -5.37 20.16 23.06
CA GLN A 152 -4.11 20.59 22.45
C GLN A 152 -3.04 19.49 22.47
N LYS A 153 -3.01 18.69 23.55
CA LYS A 153 -2.06 17.56 23.65
C LYS A 153 -2.47 16.42 22.73
N LYS A 154 -3.77 16.10 22.64
CA LYS A 154 -4.32 15.13 21.67
C LYS A 154 -3.98 15.53 20.25
N VAL A 155 -4.19 16.78 19.86
CA VAL A 155 -3.79 17.33 18.55
C VAL A 155 -2.31 17.19 18.31
N ARG A 156 -1.46 17.56 19.30
CA ARG A 156 -0.01 17.41 19.21
C ARG A 156 0.39 15.95 18.99
N ASN A 157 -0.19 15.02 19.73
CA ASN A 157 0.08 13.59 19.61
C ASN A 157 -0.29 13.10 18.20
N ALA A 158 -1.48 13.44 17.71
CA ALA A 158 -1.92 13.10 16.35
C ALA A 158 -0.99 13.68 15.28
N GLN A 159 -0.46 14.89 15.47
CA GLN A 159 0.53 15.49 14.56
C GLN A 159 1.89 14.76 14.62
N LEU A 160 2.35 14.34 15.79
CA LEU A 160 3.59 13.55 15.94
C LEU A 160 3.45 12.16 15.29
N GLU A 161 2.27 11.55 15.39
CA GLU A 161 1.91 10.30 14.70
C GLU A 161 1.64 10.50 13.21
N LYS A 162 1.67 11.75 12.73
CA LYS A 162 1.47 12.12 11.31
C LYS A 162 0.12 11.68 10.76
N ILE A 163 -0.91 11.69 11.61
CA ILE A 163 -2.30 11.40 11.22
C ILE A 163 -2.75 12.39 10.14
N PRO A 164 -3.30 11.92 9.00
CA PRO A 164 -3.72 12.78 7.91
C PRO A 164 -4.82 13.77 8.28
N PHE A 165 -5.88 13.30 8.95
CA PHE A 165 -7.02 14.11 9.34
C PHE A 165 -7.26 14.03 10.85
N MET A 166 -7.32 15.16 11.49
CA MET A 166 -7.81 15.29 12.88
C MET A 166 -9.24 15.83 12.82
N MET A 167 -10.20 15.01 13.22
CA MET A 167 -11.64 15.35 13.26
C MET A 167 -11.99 15.84 14.66
N ILE A 168 -12.29 17.10 14.79
CA ILE A 168 -12.56 17.78 16.06
C ILE A 168 -14.06 18.06 16.16
N ALA A 169 -14.61 17.93 17.36
CA ALA A 169 -15.97 18.40 17.63
C ALA A 169 -16.07 19.05 19.01
N GLY A 170 -16.76 20.17 19.04
CA GLY A 170 -17.15 20.93 20.22
C GLY A 170 -18.62 21.36 20.12
N ASP A 171 -19.04 22.29 21.00
CA ASP A 171 -20.44 22.73 21.06
C ASP A 171 -20.99 23.24 19.73
N GLU A 172 -20.20 24.04 19.00
CA GLU A 172 -20.61 24.62 17.72
C GLU A 172 -20.82 23.53 16.64
N ASP A 173 -19.96 22.51 16.60
CA ASP A 173 -20.07 21.41 15.64
C ASP A 173 -21.30 20.54 15.94
N VAL A 174 -21.52 20.23 17.23
CA VAL A 174 -22.65 19.41 17.67
C VAL A 174 -23.96 20.09 17.38
N ALA A 175 -24.05 21.42 17.63
CA ALA A 175 -25.27 22.20 17.40
C ALA A 175 -25.76 22.14 15.95
N VAL A 176 -24.84 22.02 14.99
CA VAL A 176 -25.17 21.96 13.55
C VAL A 176 -24.97 20.57 12.96
N LYS A 177 -24.72 19.53 13.78
CA LYS A 177 -24.46 18.15 13.38
C LYS A 177 -23.32 18.04 12.37
N ALA A 178 -22.21 18.70 12.66
CA ALA A 178 -21.03 18.78 11.82
C ALA A 178 -19.76 18.33 12.58
N VAL A 179 -18.64 18.35 11.91
CA VAL A 179 -17.30 18.17 12.46
C VAL A 179 -16.35 19.18 11.86
N SER A 180 -15.28 19.49 12.56
CA SER A 180 -14.20 20.33 12.05
C SER A 180 -12.97 19.49 11.73
N PHE A 181 -12.35 19.69 10.55
CA PHE A 181 -11.10 19.05 10.20
C PHE A 181 -9.91 19.96 10.42
N ARG A 182 -8.87 19.40 11.01
CA ARG A 182 -7.52 19.92 10.95
C ARG A 182 -6.66 18.90 10.19
N TYR A 183 -6.11 19.34 9.07
CA TYR A 183 -5.24 18.50 8.22
C TYR A 183 -3.82 18.48 8.75
N ARG A 184 -3.08 17.45 8.38
CA ARG A 184 -1.67 17.32 8.75
C ARG A 184 -0.80 18.49 8.28
N ASN A 185 -1.12 19.11 7.13
CA ASN A 185 -0.44 20.29 6.60
C ASN A 185 -0.74 21.59 7.38
N GLY A 186 -1.63 21.53 8.37
CA GLY A 186 -2.02 22.67 9.20
C GLY A 186 -3.28 23.42 8.75
N GLU A 187 -3.79 23.14 7.56
CA GLU A 187 -5.08 23.69 7.10
C GLU A 187 -6.22 23.25 8.01
N GLN A 188 -7.27 24.05 8.06
CA GLN A 188 -8.47 23.77 8.85
C GLN A 188 -9.73 24.09 8.04
N LYS A 189 -10.75 23.26 8.26
CA LYS A 189 -12.11 23.50 7.79
C LYS A 189 -13.07 23.25 8.94
N ASN A 190 -13.91 24.23 9.23
CA ASN A 190 -14.82 24.16 10.37
C ASN A 190 -16.24 23.81 9.91
N GLN A 191 -17.01 23.17 10.81
CA GLN A 191 -18.44 22.90 10.65
C GLN A 191 -18.80 22.20 9.33
N ILE A 192 -18.02 21.15 8.96
CA ILE A 192 -18.30 20.35 7.79
C ILE A 192 -19.44 19.36 8.11
N PRO A 193 -20.54 19.34 7.35
CA PRO A 193 -21.57 18.32 7.53
C PRO A 193 -20.97 16.91 7.46
N ILE A 194 -21.39 15.98 8.32
CA ILE A 194 -20.78 14.65 8.46
C ILE A 194 -20.69 13.93 7.12
N LYS A 195 -21.75 14.02 6.29
CA LYS A 195 -21.76 13.39 4.95
C LYS A 195 -20.68 13.96 4.03
N ASP A 196 -20.46 15.27 4.07
CA ASP A 196 -19.48 15.96 3.25
C ASP A 196 -18.05 15.64 3.74
N ALA A 197 -17.85 15.56 5.05
CA ALA A 197 -16.58 15.13 5.64
C ALA A 197 -16.21 13.69 5.22
N ILE A 198 -17.16 12.76 5.23
CA ILE A 198 -16.97 11.40 4.74
C ILE A 198 -16.63 11.41 3.25
N ALA A 199 -17.39 12.15 2.44
CA ALA A 199 -17.18 12.23 1.00
C ALA A 199 -15.80 12.81 0.65
N GLU A 200 -15.35 13.82 1.39
CA GLU A 200 -14.02 14.43 1.21
C GLU A 200 -12.90 13.41 1.46
N VAL A 201 -12.96 12.68 2.59
CA VAL A 201 -11.94 11.67 2.91
C VAL A 201 -11.92 10.58 1.84
N ILE A 202 -13.08 10.07 1.41
CA ILE A 202 -13.19 9.05 0.37
C ILE A 202 -12.58 9.55 -0.95
N ALA A 203 -12.89 10.78 -1.36
CA ALA A 203 -12.36 11.36 -2.59
C ALA A 203 -10.83 11.45 -2.55
N ILE A 204 -10.25 11.96 -1.46
CA ILE A 204 -8.80 12.08 -1.27
C ILE A 204 -8.13 10.70 -1.28
N VAL A 205 -8.72 9.71 -0.61
CA VAL A 205 -8.22 8.33 -0.58
C VAL A 205 -8.29 7.68 -1.96
N LYS A 206 -9.41 7.83 -2.67
CA LYS A 206 -9.61 7.29 -4.02
C LYS A 206 -8.65 7.89 -5.04
N ASP A 207 -8.47 9.21 -4.99
CA ASP A 207 -7.58 9.94 -5.88
C ASP A 207 -6.08 9.80 -5.48
N ARG A 208 -5.78 9.10 -4.38
CA ARG A 208 -4.43 8.91 -3.82
C ARG A 208 -3.68 10.21 -3.57
N LYS A 209 -4.40 11.27 -3.23
CA LYS A 209 -3.80 12.59 -2.96
C LYS A 209 -2.99 12.58 -1.67
N GLN A 210 -1.94 13.41 -1.63
CA GLN A 210 -1.26 13.78 -0.41
C GLN A 210 -1.91 15.02 0.22
N ILE A 211 -1.85 15.13 1.55
CA ILE A 211 -2.30 16.28 2.32
C ILE A 211 -1.28 16.62 3.41
#